data_70eff9a4a6947b3a2752e4590e2452b9
#
_entry.id   70eff9a4a6947b3a2752e4590e2452b9
#
_cell.length_a   1.000
_cell.length_b   1.000
_cell.length_c   1.000
_cell.angle_alpha   90.00
_cell.angle_beta   90.00
_cell.angle_gamma   90.00
#
_symmetry.space_group_name_H-M   'P 1'
#
loop_
_entity.id
_entity.type
_entity.pdbx_description
1 polymer ?
#
loop_
_entity_poly.entity_id
_entity_poly.type
_entity_poly.pdbx_seq_one_letter_code
_entity_poly.pdbx_strand_id
1 'polypeptide(L)'
;MRALALGAACLLSACSLTPAYVRPAAPIPPSWPVGDAYLAQHEATLPSLSYRQVFADPRLQALIAQALDNNRDLRIALADIAQARAQYRIQRAALLPEVGTSATYTRSYRGKGAAPGNDTTQGGNAAAAPAAGYASNYDLGVGVTAFELDLFGRLHALSTAAQQRYLEQEAAARATRLTLVGDIATAWLTYASDRSLLTLAQDTERSAGASVALTAQRVDGGIVPHSDLDQANQVLHAAQADLAAQATALAQDVNALQLLVGAPVDPALLPGSIEEVAASIGDPPTGLDTSVLLRRPDVVQAEYELRAVNAQIGAARAALFPSISLSGLLGLTSTALSQLFTHDARTASVGASVAYTVFDGGAARANVRYTEAQRDAAVAGYEKTVQTAFGEVADALARRGTIDAQVQAQRALLADAANTYDASAQRYREGVESALSNLDAQRSYYAAQRSLVAVELTAATNRVTLYRTLGGDASLERAQP
;
A
#
# COMPACT_ATOMS: atom_id res chain seq x y z
N MET A 1 25.94 15.31 49.43
CA MET A 1 25.05 15.73 48.36
C MET A 1 25.45 15.20 46.97
N ARG A 2 26.74 15.23 46.58
CA ARG A 2 27.17 14.73 45.23
C ARG A 2 27.04 13.19 45.09
N ALA A 3 27.20 12.40 46.13
CA ALA A 3 27.04 10.94 46.11
C ALA A 3 25.58 10.49 46.00
N LEU A 4 24.62 11.25 46.55
CA LEU A 4 23.18 10.99 46.39
C LEU A 4 22.67 11.32 44.98
N ALA A 5 23.27 12.32 44.31
CA ALA A 5 22.92 12.67 42.92
C ALA A 5 23.45 11.64 41.92
N LEU A 6 24.61 11.01 42.15
CA LEU A 6 25.10 9.90 41.32
C LEU A 6 24.30 8.62 41.51
N GLY A 7 23.84 8.31 42.73
CA GLY A 7 22.98 7.16 43.02
C GLY A 7 21.59 7.28 42.38
N ALA A 8 21.03 8.49 42.31
CA ALA A 8 19.76 8.76 41.63
C ALA A 8 19.88 8.69 40.09
N ALA A 9 21.05 9.04 39.52
CA ALA A 9 21.28 8.94 38.11
C ALA A 9 21.42 7.50 37.57
N CYS A 10 21.92 6.57 38.39
CA CYS A 10 22.00 5.15 38.04
C CYS A 10 20.67 4.41 38.16
N LEU A 11 19.67 4.95 38.88
CA LEU A 11 18.32 4.39 38.95
C LEU A 11 17.40 4.80 37.79
N LEU A 12 17.85 5.72 36.95
CA LEU A 12 17.12 6.24 35.78
C LEU A 12 17.38 5.45 34.50
N SER A 13 18.09 4.32 34.51
CA SER A 13 18.02 3.35 33.42
C SER A 13 16.64 2.69 33.48
N ALA A 14 15.65 3.29 32.85
CA ALA A 14 14.29 2.80 32.71
C ALA A 14 14.36 1.32 32.29
N CYS A 15 13.95 0.41 33.19
CA CYS A 15 13.83 -1.01 32.85
C CYS A 15 12.76 -1.16 31.77
N SER A 16 13.17 -1.25 30.52
CA SER A 16 12.23 -1.53 29.42
C SER A 16 11.63 -2.93 29.64
N LEU A 17 10.32 -3.01 29.84
CA LEU A 17 9.57 -4.26 29.93
C LEU A 17 9.14 -4.79 28.56
N THR A 18 9.55 -4.13 27.50
CA THR A 18 9.34 -4.57 26.11
C THR A 18 10.19 -5.80 25.86
N PRO A 19 9.60 -6.91 25.35
CA PRO A 19 10.36 -8.07 24.93
C PRO A 19 11.39 -7.70 23.87
N ALA A 20 12.58 -8.31 23.91
CA ALA A 20 13.56 -8.16 22.85
C ALA A 20 12.95 -8.61 21.51
N TYR A 21 13.01 -7.75 20.52
CA TYR A 21 12.54 -8.09 19.18
C TYR A 21 13.54 -9.04 18.52
N VAL A 22 13.03 -10.17 18.04
CA VAL A 22 13.76 -11.09 17.18
C VAL A 22 12.94 -11.24 15.91
N ARG A 23 13.56 -10.98 14.75
CA ARG A 23 12.89 -11.18 13.45
C ARG A 23 12.55 -12.66 13.33
N PRO A 24 11.28 -13.03 13.05
CA PRO A 24 10.92 -14.41 12.75
C PRO A 24 11.71 -14.94 11.56
N ALA A 25 12.07 -16.23 11.58
CA ALA A 25 12.66 -16.87 10.41
C ALA A 25 11.67 -16.87 9.26
N ALA A 26 12.13 -16.54 8.06
CA ALA A 26 11.28 -16.58 6.88
C ALA A 26 10.87 -18.02 6.58
N PRO A 27 9.58 -18.39 6.56
CA PRO A 27 9.13 -19.76 6.35
C PRO A 27 9.10 -20.11 4.85
N ILE A 28 10.19 -19.86 4.15
CA ILE A 28 10.37 -20.06 2.70
C ILE A 28 11.70 -20.80 2.45
N PRO A 29 11.79 -21.54 1.32
CA PRO A 29 13.05 -22.17 0.90
C PRO A 29 14.16 -21.12 0.67
N PRO A 30 15.42 -21.47 0.87
CA PRO A 30 16.55 -20.55 0.64
C PRO A 30 16.80 -20.27 -0.84
N SER A 31 16.25 -21.09 -1.74
CA SER A 31 16.38 -20.96 -3.19
C SER A 31 15.01 -21.04 -3.87
N TRP A 32 14.93 -20.49 -5.08
CA TRP A 32 13.74 -20.57 -5.91
C TRP A 32 13.50 -22.01 -6.41
N PRO A 33 12.25 -22.34 -6.77
CA PRO A 33 11.95 -23.63 -7.39
C PRO A 33 12.73 -23.82 -8.69
N VAL A 34 13.13 -25.06 -8.95
CA VAL A 34 13.83 -25.48 -10.18
C VAL A 34 13.02 -26.55 -10.90
N GLY A 35 13.17 -26.67 -12.22
CA GLY A 35 12.47 -27.62 -13.07
C GLY A 35 12.24 -27.07 -14.46
N ASP A 36 11.64 -27.87 -15.35
CA ASP A 36 11.46 -27.55 -16.78
C ASP A 36 10.65 -26.27 -17.04
N ALA A 37 9.77 -25.91 -16.12
CA ALA A 37 8.95 -24.70 -16.23
C ALA A 37 9.67 -23.44 -15.75
N TYR A 38 10.75 -23.58 -14.95
CA TYR A 38 11.41 -22.43 -14.33
C TYR A 38 12.62 -21.98 -15.13
N LEU A 39 12.81 -20.67 -15.19
CA LEU A 39 14.02 -20.09 -15.78
C LEU A 39 15.25 -20.56 -15.00
N ALA A 40 16.28 -21.07 -15.71
CA ALA A 40 17.55 -21.41 -15.10
C ALA A 40 18.20 -20.15 -14.50
N GLN A 41 18.55 -20.20 -13.20
CA GLN A 41 19.07 -19.06 -12.47
C GLN A 41 20.52 -19.31 -12.06
N HIS A 42 21.31 -18.26 -12.14
CA HIS A 42 22.65 -18.20 -11.53
C HIS A 42 22.58 -17.15 -10.41
N GLU A 43 22.99 -17.51 -9.20
CA GLU A 43 22.97 -16.60 -8.06
C GLU A 43 23.76 -15.33 -8.38
N ALA A 44 23.08 -14.19 -8.32
CA ALA A 44 23.65 -12.87 -8.51
C ALA A 44 23.17 -11.93 -7.42
N THR A 45 24.01 -10.99 -7.01
CA THR A 45 23.60 -9.90 -6.13
C THR A 45 22.71 -8.91 -6.88
N LEU A 46 21.62 -8.46 -6.27
CA LEU A 46 20.72 -7.46 -6.84
C LEU A 46 21.44 -6.16 -7.20
N PRO A 47 21.40 -5.74 -8.47
CA PRO A 47 21.47 -4.33 -8.77
C PRO A 47 20.17 -3.65 -8.29
N SER A 48 20.25 -2.43 -7.78
CA SER A 48 19.08 -1.59 -7.57
C SER A 48 18.47 -1.27 -8.94
N LEU A 49 17.35 -1.92 -9.27
CA LEU A 49 16.61 -1.65 -10.51
C LEU A 49 15.86 -0.34 -10.40
N SER A 50 16.02 0.52 -11.40
CA SER A 50 15.10 1.63 -11.60
C SER A 50 14.06 1.26 -12.66
N TYR A 51 12.81 1.69 -12.50
CA TYR A 51 11.79 1.54 -13.51
C TYR A 51 12.24 2.08 -14.88
N ARG A 52 13.09 3.12 -14.92
CA ARG A 52 13.66 3.70 -16.14
C ARG A 52 14.62 2.77 -16.88
N GLN A 53 15.21 1.82 -16.18
CA GLN A 53 16.07 0.80 -16.78
C GLN A 53 15.27 -0.37 -17.35
N VAL A 54 14.15 -0.69 -16.69
CA VAL A 54 13.26 -1.78 -17.14
C VAL A 54 12.32 -1.32 -18.24
N PHE A 55 11.77 -0.11 -18.16
CA PHE A 55 10.85 0.46 -19.14
C PHE A 55 11.59 1.47 -20.02
N ALA A 56 12.10 1.01 -21.15
CA ALA A 56 12.94 1.84 -22.02
C ALA A 56 12.15 2.86 -22.86
N ASP A 57 10.84 2.68 -23.04
CA ASP A 57 10.01 3.59 -23.85
C ASP A 57 9.81 4.94 -23.13
N PRO A 58 10.21 6.07 -23.74
CA PRO A 58 10.10 7.39 -23.13
C PRO A 58 8.65 7.83 -22.91
N ARG A 59 7.69 7.34 -23.70
CA ARG A 59 6.25 7.63 -23.55
C ARG A 59 5.74 7.03 -22.25
N LEU A 60 6.08 5.76 -21.97
CA LEU A 60 5.73 5.09 -20.72
C LEU A 60 6.40 5.76 -19.53
N GLN A 61 7.69 6.12 -19.64
CA GLN A 61 8.39 6.84 -18.58
C GLN A 61 7.74 8.19 -18.26
N ALA A 62 7.27 8.91 -19.28
CA ALA A 62 6.56 10.17 -19.10
C ALA A 62 5.22 9.98 -18.36
N LEU A 63 4.44 8.96 -18.72
CA LEU A 63 3.19 8.61 -18.03
C LEU A 63 3.44 8.21 -16.56
N ILE A 64 4.46 7.40 -16.30
CA ILE A 64 4.85 7.04 -14.93
C ILE A 64 5.24 8.28 -14.12
N ALA A 65 6.02 9.20 -14.70
CA ALA A 65 6.41 10.43 -14.02
C ALA A 65 5.18 11.29 -13.69
N GLN A 66 4.26 11.48 -14.65
CA GLN A 66 3.01 12.22 -14.43
C GLN A 66 2.15 11.57 -13.32
N ALA A 67 2.10 10.25 -13.28
CA ALA A 67 1.34 9.52 -12.26
C ALA A 67 1.97 9.66 -10.86
N LEU A 68 3.28 9.59 -10.74
CA LEU A 68 3.98 9.78 -9.47
C LEU A 68 3.71 11.17 -8.88
N ASP A 69 3.43 12.18 -9.73
CA ASP A 69 3.10 13.53 -9.30
C ASP A 69 1.60 13.74 -9.03
N ASN A 70 0.71 13.05 -9.77
CA ASN A 70 -0.71 13.37 -9.79
C ASN A 70 -1.63 12.29 -9.22
N ASN A 71 -1.19 11.03 -9.10
CA ASN A 71 -2.02 9.93 -8.64
C ASN A 71 -2.62 10.18 -7.24
N ARG A 72 -3.91 9.86 -7.09
CA ARG A 72 -4.64 10.16 -5.84
C ARG A 72 -4.32 9.18 -4.72
N ASP A 73 -4.10 7.91 -5.02
CA ASP A 73 -3.75 6.90 -4.01
C ASP A 73 -2.37 7.18 -3.43
N LEU A 74 -1.43 7.64 -4.25
CA LEU A 74 -0.13 8.07 -3.77
C LEU A 74 -0.24 9.32 -2.87
N ARG A 75 -1.12 10.27 -3.20
CA ARG A 75 -1.39 11.43 -2.33
C ARG A 75 -2.03 11.04 -1.00
N ILE A 76 -2.92 10.03 -1.01
CA ILE A 76 -3.49 9.46 0.22
C ILE A 76 -2.35 8.84 1.05
N ALA A 77 -1.52 7.99 0.46
CA ALA A 77 -0.40 7.36 1.15
C ALA A 77 0.57 8.38 1.78
N LEU A 78 0.85 9.50 1.10
CA LEU A 78 1.67 10.59 1.65
C LEU A 78 0.98 11.31 2.81
N ALA A 79 -0.34 11.48 2.75
CA ALA A 79 -1.12 12.05 3.85
C ALA A 79 -1.14 11.10 5.07
N ASP A 80 -1.22 9.79 4.85
CA ASP A 80 -1.16 8.77 5.90
C ASP A 80 0.20 8.77 6.62
N ILE A 81 1.30 8.97 5.89
CA ILE A 81 2.64 9.19 6.49
C ILE A 81 2.61 10.44 7.39
N ALA A 82 2.06 11.55 6.90
CA ALA A 82 1.99 12.79 7.67
C ALA A 82 1.13 12.61 8.95
N GLN A 83 0.01 11.91 8.84
CA GLN A 83 -0.87 11.55 9.95
C GLN A 83 -0.13 10.67 10.98
N ALA A 84 0.51 9.59 10.55
CA ALA A 84 1.25 8.69 11.44
C ALA A 84 2.43 9.41 12.12
N ARG A 85 3.12 10.30 11.39
CA ARG A 85 4.18 11.15 11.94
C ARG A 85 3.67 12.12 13.01
N ALA A 86 2.50 12.71 12.77
CA ALA A 86 1.85 13.57 13.77
C ALA A 86 1.46 12.75 15.02
N GLN A 87 0.88 11.57 14.84
CA GLN A 87 0.54 10.67 15.93
C GLN A 87 1.76 10.23 16.74
N TYR A 88 2.88 9.93 16.08
CA TYR A 88 4.15 9.68 16.77
C TYR A 88 4.58 10.88 17.61
N ARG A 89 4.48 12.10 17.08
CA ARG A 89 4.82 13.32 17.84
C ARG A 89 3.91 13.52 19.05
N ILE A 90 2.60 13.23 18.93
CA ILE A 90 1.64 13.29 20.03
C ILE A 90 2.05 12.30 21.14
N GLN A 91 2.35 11.04 20.77
CA GLN A 91 2.76 10.03 21.75
C GLN A 91 4.11 10.39 22.41
N ARG A 92 5.04 10.94 21.64
CA ARG A 92 6.33 11.40 22.15
C ARG A 92 6.19 12.61 23.07
N ALA A 93 5.23 13.49 22.82
CA ALA A 93 4.97 14.67 23.65
C ALA A 93 4.54 14.26 25.08
N ALA A 94 3.90 13.09 25.26
CA ALA A 94 3.56 12.56 26.58
C ALA A 94 4.78 12.25 27.47
N LEU A 95 5.99 12.19 26.89
CA LEU A 95 7.26 12.08 27.64
C LEU A 95 7.69 13.41 28.26
N LEU A 96 7.03 14.51 27.97
CA LEU A 96 7.31 15.85 28.47
C LEU A 96 6.14 16.36 29.30
N PRO A 97 6.40 17.19 30.32
CA PRO A 97 5.32 17.78 31.11
C PRO A 97 4.48 18.75 30.27
N GLU A 98 3.16 18.61 30.39
CA GLU A 98 2.21 19.57 29.80
C GLU A 98 2.03 20.74 30.78
N VAL A 99 2.26 21.96 30.30
CA VAL A 99 2.07 23.19 31.05
C VAL A 99 0.75 23.84 30.62
N GLY A 100 -0.20 23.87 31.54
CA GLY A 100 -1.51 24.48 31.31
C GLY A 100 -1.72 25.73 32.14
N THR A 101 -2.74 26.51 31.76
CA THR A 101 -3.25 27.63 32.57
C THR A 101 -4.71 27.36 32.89
N SER A 102 -5.11 27.68 34.12
CA SER A 102 -6.50 27.55 34.56
C SER A 102 -6.97 28.83 35.24
N ALA A 103 -8.20 29.23 34.99
CA ALA A 103 -8.90 30.27 35.70
C ALA A 103 -10.24 29.72 36.15
N THR A 104 -10.49 29.69 37.45
CA THR A 104 -11.70 29.11 37.99
C THR A 104 -12.37 30.09 38.95
N TYR A 105 -13.67 30.29 38.79
CA TYR A 105 -14.51 30.97 39.76
C TYR A 105 -15.52 29.95 40.29
N THR A 106 -15.49 29.79 41.64
CA THR A 106 -16.43 28.92 42.35
C THR A 106 -17.20 29.73 43.37
N ARG A 107 -18.53 29.64 43.34
CA ARG A 107 -19.37 30.17 44.38
C ARG A 107 -20.12 29.01 45.03
N SER A 108 -19.83 28.76 46.30
CA SER A 108 -20.51 27.72 47.07
C SER A 108 -21.42 28.34 48.14
N TYR A 109 -22.55 27.70 48.42
CA TYR A 109 -23.42 28.02 49.53
C TYR A 109 -23.30 26.92 50.59
N ARG A 110 -23.05 27.31 51.81
CA ARG A 110 -23.03 26.38 52.94
C ARG A 110 -24.15 26.66 53.90
N GLY A 111 -25.05 25.69 54.12
CA GLY A 111 -26.14 25.76 55.07
C GLY A 111 -25.66 25.55 56.51
N LYS A 112 -26.43 25.99 57.49
CA LYS A 112 -26.12 25.94 58.96
C LYS A 112 -25.86 24.52 59.47
N GLY A 113 -26.30 23.46 58.79
CA GLY A 113 -26.13 22.06 59.24
C GLY A 113 -25.15 21.27 58.39
N ALA A 114 -24.41 21.89 57.44
CA ALA A 114 -23.45 21.18 56.61
C ALA A 114 -22.17 20.87 57.40
N ALA A 115 -21.77 19.61 57.41
CA ALA A 115 -20.52 19.18 58.01
C ALA A 115 -19.32 19.96 57.42
N PRO A 116 -18.25 20.22 58.18
CA PRO A 116 -17.02 20.80 57.62
C PRO A 116 -16.57 19.96 56.44
N GLY A 117 -16.47 20.53 55.23
CA GLY A 117 -15.94 19.83 54.08
C GLY A 117 -14.55 19.42 54.38
N ASN A 118 -14.23 18.14 54.09
CA ASN A 118 -12.86 17.60 54.19
C ASN A 118 -12.07 18.14 53.01
N ASP A 119 -11.69 19.42 53.06
CA ASP A 119 -10.87 20.09 52.06
C ASP A 119 -9.42 19.73 52.35
N THR A 120 -9.02 18.49 51.95
CA THR A 120 -7.68 17.93 52.17
C THR A 120 -6.62 18.54 51.23
N THR A 121 -6.92 19.60 50.48
CA THR A 121 -6.01 20.16 49.51
C THR A 121 -5.17 21.36 49.98
N GLN A 122 -5.36 21.84 51.24
CA GLN A 122 -4.48 22.89 51.74
C GLN A 122 -4.12 22.64 53.21
N GLY A 123 -2.83 22.37 53.45
CA GLY A 123 -2.20 22.42 54.76
C GLY A 123 -2.18 23.85 55.31
N GLY A 124 -3.29 24.30 55.86
CA GLY A 124 -3.44 25.59 56.54
C GLY A 124 -4.20 25.40 57.84
N ASN A 125 -3.70 26.02 58.91
CA ASN A 125 -4.22 26.04 60.28
C ASN A 125 -5.76 26.04 60.32
N ALA A 126 -6.33 25.18 61.16
CA ALA A 126 -7.78 25.13 61.47
C ALA A 126 -8.26 26.48 62.01
N ALA A 127 -8.58 27.40 61.11
CA ALA A 127 -9.33 28.58 61.40
C ALA A 127 -10.80 28.21 61.47
N ALA A 128 -11.53 28.81 62.43
CA ALA A 128 -12.92 28.57 62.75
C ALA A 128 -13.82 28.26 61.57
N ALA A 129 -14.68 27.23 61.69
CA ALA A 129 -15.64 26.85 60.64
C ALA A 129 -16.37 28.10 60.09
N PRO A 130 -16.37 28.33 58.79
CA PRO A 130 -17.02 29.53 58.24
C PRO A 130 -18.51 29.49 58.53
N ALA A 131 -19.09 30.63 58.93
CA ALA A 131 -20.51 30.80 59.16
C ALA A 131 -21.32 30.42 57.92
N ALA A 132 -22.57 29.98 58.12
CA ALA A 132 -23.49 29.71 57.01
C ALA A 132 -23.54 30.89 56.04
N GLY A 133 -23.45 30.62 54.75
CA GLY A 133 -23.48 31.67 53.73
C GLY A 133 -22.82 31.30 52.40
N TYR A 134 -22.69 32.29 51.56
CA TYR A 134 -21.99 32.16 50.29
C TYR A 134 -20.49 32.41 50.45
N ALA A 135 -19.69 31.53 49.90
CA ALA A 135 -18.25 31.73 49.75
C ALA A 135 -17.94 31.78 48.24
N SER A 136 -17.14 32.76 47.84
CA SER A 136 -16.60 32.88 46.48
C SER A 136 -15.12 32.56 46.54
N ASN A 137 -14.63 31.84 45.54
CA ASN A 137 -13.20 31.59 45.36
C ASN A 137 -12.81 31.88 43.90
N TYR A 138 -11.77 32.63 43.71
CA TYR A 138 -11.18 33.00 42.43
C TYR A 138 -9.78 32.38 42.41
N ASP A 139 -9.54 31.50 41.44
CA ASP A 139 -8.27 30.83 41.25
C ASP A 139 -7.73 31.10 39.85
N LEU A 140 -6.50 31.54 39.74
CA LEU A 140 -5.74 31.67 38.49
C LEU A 140 -4.44 30.92 38.67
N GLY A 141 -4.19 29.93 37.82
CA GLY A 141 -3.02 29.07 37.95
C GLY A 141 -2.33 28.80 36.63
N VAL A 142 -1.02 28.56 36.72
CA VAL A 142 -0.20 28.05 35.61
C VAL A 142 0.69 26.94 36.21
N GLY A 143 0.82 25.85 35.44
CA GLY A 143 1.70 24.77 35.88
C GLY A 143 1.39 23.42 35.22
N VAL A 144 1.99 22.40 35.80
CA VAL A 144 1.86 21.01 35.38
C VAL A 144 0.89 20.33 36.35
N THR A 145 -0.26 19.86 35.84
CA THR A 145 -1.29 19.21 36.66
C THR A 145 -1.01 17.75 36.94
N ALA A 146 -0.44 17.04 35.94
CA ALA A 146 -0.07 15.64 36.08
C ALA A 146 1.00 15.28 35.04
N PHE A 147 2.19 15.03 35.48
CA PHE A 147 3.29 14.52 34.63
C PHE A 147 3.67 13.12 35.12
N GLU A 148 3.42 12.09 34.30
CA GLU A 148 3.78 10.72 34.64
C GLU A 148 5.29 10.51 34.51
N LEU A 149 5.93 10.06 35.58
CA LEU A 149 7.31 9.60 35.56
C LEU A 149 7.37 8.18 34.98
N ASP A 150 7.93 8.03 33.80
CA ASP A 150 7.98 6.76 33.06
C ASP A 150 9.09 5.82 33.60
N LEU A 151 8.99 5.39 34.83
CA LEU A 151 9.98 4.51 35.50
C LEU A 151 9.96 3.08 34.91
N PHE A 152 8.82 2.65 34.39
CA PHE A 152 8.61 1.29 33.87
C PHE A 152 8.57 1.25 32.35
N GLY A 153 8.81 2.37 31.66
CA GLY A 153 8.91 2.46 30.21
C GLY A 153 7.57 2.38 29.49
N ARG A 154 6.44 2.66 30.13
CA ARG A 154 5.10 2.63 29.53
C ARG A 154 4.98 3.64 28.40
N LEU A 155 5.28 4.90 28.67
CA LEU A 155 5.19 5.99 27.69
C LEU A 155 6.25 5.82 26.60
N HIS A 156 7.44 5.37 26.96
CA HIS A 156 8.49 5.07 25.99
C HIS A 156 8.08 3.95 25.03
N ALA A 157 7.48 2.86 25.54
CA ALA A 157 6.98 1.76 24.73
C ALA A 157 5.86 2.19 23.77
N LEU A 158 4.92 3.04 24.22
CA LEU A 158 3.87 3.61 23.38
C LEU A 158 4.44 4.54 22.29
N SER A 159 5.43 5.37 22.64
CA SER A 159 6.13 6.22 21.68
C SER A 159 6.88 5.40 20.65
N THR A 160 7.55 4.31 21.06
CA THR A 160 8.22 3.37 20.16
C THR A 160 7.21 2.67 19.23
N ALA A 161 6.07 2.20 19.76
CA ALA A 161 5.02 1.61 18.96
C ALA A 161 4.50 2.58 17.87
N ALA A 162 4.27 3.84 18.25
CA ALA A 162 3.85 4.89 17.31
C ALA A 162 4.93 5.21 16.27
N GLN A 163 6.20 5.18 16.65
CA GLN A 163 7.32 5.32 15.72
C GLN A 163 7.36 4.19 14.68
N GLN A 164 7.19 2.93 15.12
CA GLN A 164 7.17 1.79 14.22
C GLN A 164 5.98 1.87 13.24
N ARG A 165 4.80 2.32 13.69
CA ARG A 165 3.65 2.58 12.81
C ARG A 165 3.91 3.70 11.80
N TYR A 166 4.66 4.74 12.19
CA TYR A 166 5.08 5.77 11.22
C TYR A 166 5.99 5.16 10.13
N LEU A 167 6.96 4.33 10.50
CA LEU A 167 7.85 3.63 9.55
C LEU A 167 7.09 2.58 8.70
N GLU A 168 6.05 1.96 9.25
CA GLU A 168 5.12 1.09 8.53
C GLU A 168 4.43 1.85 7.40
N GLN A 169 3.90 3.06 7.65
CA GLN A 169 3.27 3.88 6.62
C GLN A 169 4.26 4.38 5.55
N GLU A 170 5.51 4.63 5.91
CA GLU A 170 6.56 4.92 4.92
C GLU A 170 6.84 3.71 4.01
N ALA A 171 6.82 2.49 4.56
CA ALA A 171 6.96 1.28 3.77
C ALA A 171 5.72 1.03 2.88
N ALA A 172 4.50 1.25 3.40
CA ALA A 172 3.26 1.17 2.64
C ALA A 172 3.24 2.13 1.44
N ALA A 173 3.69 3.37 1.63
CA ALA A 173 3.77 4.34 0.53
C ALA A 173 4.78 3.92 -0.55
N ARG A 174 5.88 3.26 -0.17
CA ARG A 174 6.82 2.68 -1.14
C ARG A 174 6.18 1.53 -1.92
N ALA A 175 5.40 0.67 -1.24
CA ALA A 175 4.63 -0.38 -1.89
C ALA A 175 3.63 0.21 -2.90
N THR A 176 2.89 1.25 -2.51
CA THR A 176 1.94 1.95 -3.38
C THR A 176 2.62 2.53 -4.62
N ARG A 177 3.80 3.16 -4.48
CA ARG A 177 4.57 3.66 -5.63
C ARG A 177 4.98 2.55 -6.59
N LEU A 178 5.51 1.44 -6.07
CA LEU A 178 5.93 0.30 -6.87
C LEU A 178 4.76 -0.34 -7.61
N THR A 179 3.63 -0.51 -6.93
CA THR A 179 2.40 -1.03 -7.52
C THR A 179 1.88 -0.10 -8.62
N LEU A 180 1.82 1.21 -8.37
CA LEU A 180 1.38 2.21 -9.35
C LEU A 180 2.22 2.16 -10.63
N VAL A 181 3.54 2.08 -10.51
CA VAL A 181 4.44 1.96 -11.66
C VAL A 181 4.14 0.69 -12.47
N GLY A 182 3.93 -0.45 -11.80
CA GLY A 182 3.55 -1.70 -12.45
C GLY A 182 2.18 -1.66 -13.10
N ASP A 183 1.20 -1.05 -12.45
CA ASP A 183 -0.17 -0.95 -12.95
C ASP A 183 -0.25 -0.06 -14.20
N ILE A 184 0.48 1.07 -14.22
CA ILE A 184 0.57 1.94 -15.39
C ILE A 184 1.23 1.21 -16.55
N ALA A 185 2.34 0.50 -16.31
CA ALA A 185 3.02 -0.27 -17.35
C ALA A 185 2.10 -1.37 -17.92
N THR A 186 1.36 -2.07 -17.04
CA THR A 186 0.40 -3.09 -17.45
C THR A 186 -0.76 -2.50 -18.26
N ALA A 187 -1.37 -1.40 -17.79
CA ALA A 187 -2.47 -0.74 -18.50
C ALA A 187 -2.04 -0.18 -19.87
N TRP A 188 -0.81 0.36 -19.95
CA TRP A 188 -0.23 0.85 -21.21
C TRP A 188 0.01 -0.28 -22.22
N LEU A 189 0.48 -1.45 -21.75
CA LEU A 189 0.64 -2.65 -22.58
C LEU A 189 -0.72 -3.24 -23.01
N THR A 190 -1.73 -3.20 -22.14
CA THR A 190 -3.10 -3.62 -22.46
C THR A 190 -3.66 -2.74 -23.58
N TYR A 191 -3.52 -1.42 -23.46
CA TYR A 191 -3.90 -0.51 -24.54
C TYR A 191 -3.19 -0.84 -25.87
N ALA A 192 -1.88 -1.14 -25.84
CA ALA A 192 -1.12 -1.55 -27.02
C ALA A 192 -1.68 -2.81 -27.67
N SER A 193 -2.03 -3.81 -26.86
CA SER A 193 -2.66 -5.05 -27.28
C SER A 193 -4.02 -4.80 -27.93
N ASP A 194 -4.88 -4.02 -27.26
CA ASP A 194 -6.23 -3.74 -27.77
C ASP A 194 -6.18 -2.85 -29.04
N ARG A 195 -5.16 -2.02 -29.17
CA ARG A 195 -4.88 -1.28 -30.41
C ARG A 195 -4.51 -2.22 -31.56
N SER A 196 -3.66 -3.24 -31.31
CA SER A 196 -3.35 -4.28 -32.29
C SER A 196 -4.60 -5.06 -32.68
N LEU A 197 -5.42 -5.46 -31.69
CA LEU A 197 -6.69 -6.18 -31.92
C LEU A 197 -7.70 -5.35 -32.72
N LEU A 198 -7.80 -4.04 -32.46
CA LEU A 198 -8.63 -3.13 -33.26
C LEU A 198 -8.19 -3.10 -34.72
N THR A 199 -6.90 -3.00 -34.98
CA THR A 199 -6.34 -3.02 -36.32
C THR A 199 -6.68 -4.34 -37.05
N LEU A 200 -6.49 -5.47 -36.33
CA LEU A 200 -6.86 -6.79 -36.85
C LEU A 200 -8.35 -6.91 -37.16
N ALA A 201 -9.23 -6.38 -36.30
CA ALA A 201 -10.66 -6.41 -36.52
C ALA A 201 -11.05 -5.55 -37.74
N GLN A 202 -10.43 -4.39 -37.97
CA GLN A 202 -10.62 -3.55 -39.14
C GLN A 202 -10.17 -4.25 -40.42
N ASP A 203 -9.04 -4.92 -40.42
CA ASP A 203 -8.54 -5.65 -41.59
C ASP A 203 -9.40 -6.88 -41.90
N THR A 204 -9.86 -7.57 -40.84
CA THR A 204 -10.77 -8.72 -40.98
C THR A 204 -12.12 -8.29 -41.52
N GLU A 205 -12.70 -7.20 -41.02
CA GLU A 205 -13.96 -6.63 -41.57
C GLU A 205 -13.83 -6.30 -43.05
N ARG A 206 -12.74 -5.62 -43.44
CA ARG A 206 -12.48 -5.26 -44.85
C ARG A 206 -12.35 -6.50 -45.75
N SER A 207 -11.61 -7.50 -45.28
CA SER A 207 -11.41 -8.78 -45.97
C SER A 207 -12.72 -9.58 -46.11
N ALA A 208 -13.49 -9.67 -45.01
CA ALA A 208 -14.78 -10.34 -44.99
C ALA A 208 -15.80 -9.65 -45.90
N GLY A 209 -15.82 -8.30 -45.91
CA GLY A 209 -16.65 -7.51 -46.82
C GLY A 209 -16.34 -7.79 -48.31
N ALA A 210 -15.04 -7.88 -48.66
CA ALA A 210 -14.64 -8.27 -50.01
C ALA A 210 -15.10 -9.71 -50.36
N SER A 211 -15.02 -10.64 -49.40
CA SER A 211 -15.51 -12.02 -49.59
C SER A 211 -17.03 -12.07 -49.80
N VAL A 212 -17.80 -11.30 -49.03
CA VAL A 212 -19.25 -11.16 -49.19
C VAL A 212 -19.59 -10.62 -50.59
N ALA A 213 -18.93 -9.55 -51.04
CA ALA A 213 -19.18 -8.95 -52.36
C ALA A 213 -18.90 -9.93 -53.51
N LEU A 214 -17.80 -10.68 -53.44
CA LEU A 214 -17.48 -11.71 -54.42
C LEU A 214 -18.49 -12.87 -54.42
N THR A 215 -18.89 -13.32 -53.20
CA THR A 215 -19.85 -14.43 -53.07
C THR A 215 -21.23 -14.01 -53.57
N ALA A 216 -21.68 -12.78 -53.28
CA ALA A 216 -22.94 -12.22 -53.80
C ALA A 216 -22.98 -12.23 -55.35
N GLN A 217 -21.92 -11.77 -56.02
CA GLN A 217 -21.82 -11.82 -57.48
C GLN A 217 -21.91 -13.23 -58.00
N ARG A 218 -21.38 -14.24 -57.31
CA ARG A 218 -21.47 -15.66 -57.71
C ARG A 218 -22.85 -16.25 -57.50
N VAL A 219 -23.56 -15.84 -56.45
CA VAL A 219 -24.96 -16.21 -56.20
C VAL A 219 -25.83 -15.64 -57.29
N ASP A 220 -25.68 -14.35 -57.64
CA ASP A 220 -26.43 -13.68 -58.73
C ASP A 220 -26.17 -14.34 -60.09
N GLY A 221 -24.96 -14.83 -60.31
CA GLY A 221 -24.59 -15.60 -61.48
C GLY A 221 -25.02 -17.07 -61.45
N GLY A 222 -25.68 -17.54 -60.40
CA GLY A 222 -26.12 -18.95 -60.25
C GLY A 222 -24.98 -19.97 -60.07
N ILE A 223 -23.77 -19.49 -59.70
CA ILE A 223 -22.56 -20.32 -59.61
C ILE A 223 -22.47 -21.03 -58.23
N VAL A 224 -22.96 -20.37 -57.16
CA VAL A 224 -22.92 -20.90 -55.78
C VAL A 224 -24.28 -20.73 -55.11
N PRO A 225 -24.62 -21.58 -54.10
CA PRO A 225 -25.88 -21.47 -53.40
C PRO A 225 -25.92 -20.26 -52.48
N HIS A 226 -27.11 -19.77 -52.10
CA HIS A 226 -27.32 -18.65 -51.21
C HIS A 226 -26.75 -18.89 -49.79
N SER A 227 -26.68 -20.16 -49.36
CA SER A 227 -26.03 -20.56 -48.09
C SER A 227 -24.58 -20.11 -47.98
N ASP A 228 -23.86 -20.02 -49.10
CA ASP A 228 -22.46 -19.56 -49.11
C ASP A 228 -22.37 -18.05 -48.82
N LEU A 229 -23.34 -17.27 -49.30
CA LEU A 229 -23.49 -15.86 -48.98
C LEU A 229 -23.83 -15.66 -47.49
N ASP A 230 -24.74 -16.48 -46.95
CA ASP A 230 -25.09 -16.43 -45.52
C ASP A 230 -23.87 -16.75 -44.63
N GLN A 231 -23.04 -17.71 -45.01
CA GLN A 231 -21.79 -18.04 -44.31
C GLN A 231 -20.76 -16.89 -44.39
N ALA A 232 -20.62 -16.26 -45.54
CA ALA A 232 -19.76 -15.10 -45.70
C ALA A 232 -20.24 -13.90 -44.83
N ASN A 233 -21.55 -13.65 -44.80
CA ASN A 233 -22.17 -12.64 -43.95
C ASN A 233 -21.95 -12.92 -42.45
N GLN A 234 -21.97 -14.18 -42.01
CA GLN A 234 -21.67 -14.52 -40.60
C GLN A 234 -20.26 -14.08 -40.22
N VAL A 235 -19.24 -14.27 -41.09
CA VAL A 235 -17.87 -13.83 -40.83
C VAL A 235 -17.78 -12.31 -40.78
N LEU A 236 -18.46 -11.61 -41.71
CA LEU A 236 -18.50 -10.15 -41.72
C LEU A 236 -19.14 -9.58 -40.44
N HIS A 237 -20.31 -10.12 -40.05
CA HIS A 237 -21.00 -9.63 -38.86
C HIS A 237 -20.23 -9.95 -37.57
N ALA A 238 -19.52 -11.07 -37.52
CA ALA A 238 -18.63 -11.39 -36.39
C ALA A 238 -17.46 -10.38 -36.32
N ALA A 239 -16.85 -10.06 -37.45
CA ALA A 239 -15.77 -9.05 -37.49
C ALA A 239 -16.27 -7.64 -37.11
N GLN A 240 -17.49 -7.25 -37.52
CA GLN A 240 -18.11 -5.99 -37.11
C GLN A 240 -18.42 -5.93 -35.63
N ALA A 241 -18.86 -7.04 -35.01
CA ALA A 241 -19.07 -7.15 -33.57
C ALA A 241 -17.74 -7.02 -32.83
N ASP A 242 -16.68 -7.70 -33.29
CA ASP A 242 -15.33 -7.61 -32.72
C ASP A 242 -14.78 -6.17 -32.82
N LEU A 243 -14.98 -5.49 -33.98
CA LEU A 243 -14.56 -4.11 -34.15
C LEU A 243 -15.21 -3.15 -33.14
N ALA A 244 -16.51 -3.30 -32.92
CA ALA A 244 -17.24 -2.50 -31.95
C ALA A 244 -16.75 -2.80 -30.50
N ALA A 245 -16.47 -4.07 -30.17
CA ALA A 245 -15.93 -4.48 -28.89
C ALA A 245 -14.54 -3.88 -28.63
N GLN A 246 -13.64 -3.97 -29.61
CA GLN A 246 -12.27 -3.44 -29.46
C GLN A 246 -12.24 -1.89 -29.39
N ALA A 247 -13.14 -1.21 -30.12
CA ALA A 247 -13.29 0.25 -29.99
C ALA A 247 -13.72 0.65 -28.55
N THR A 248 -14.59 -0.15 -27.94
CA THR A 248 -15.01 0.05 -26.54
C THR A 248 -13.87 -0.23 -25.57
N ALA A 249 -13.14 -1.33 -25.74
CA ALA A 249 -12.00 -1.70 -24.89
C ALA A 249 -10.95 -0.59 -24.89
N LEU A 250 -10.55 -0.08 -26.05
CA LEU A 250 -9.60 1.03 -26.15
C LEU A 250 -10.04 2.28 -25.40
N ALA A 251 -11.33 2.65 -25.50
CA ALA A 251 -11.86 3.80 -24.74
C ALA A 251 -11.79 3.55 -23.23
N GLN A 252 -12.07 2.32 -22.79
CA GLN A 252 -11.96 1.93 -21.38
C GLN A 252 -10.51 1.94 -20.89
N ASP A 253 -9.55 1.51 -21.69
CA ASP A 253 -8.13 1.55 -21.38
C ASP A 253 -7.62 2.98 -21.18
N VAL A 254 -8.05 3.92 -22.03
CA VAL A 254 -7.73 5.34 -21.86
C VAL A 254 -8.28 5.84 -20.53
N ASN A 255 -9.52 5.48 -20.18
CA ASN A 255 -10.12 5.87 -18.89
C ASN A 255 -9.36 5.27 -17.71
N ALA A 256 -8.94 4.00 -17.80
CA ALA A 256 -8.13 3.34 -16.78
C ALA A 256 -6.76 4.01 -16.62
N LEU A 257 -6.06 4.33 -17.72
CA LEU A 257 -4.82 5.07 -17.69
C LEU A 257 -4.99 6.46 -17.08
N GLN A 258 -6.04 7.21 -17.44
CA GLN A 258 -6.33 8.51 -16.84
C GLN A 258 -6.58 8.44 -15.34
N LEU A 259 -7.25 7.38 -14.87
CA LEU A 259 -7.46 7.14 -13.44
C LEU A 259 -6.13 6.89 -12.72
N LEU A 260 -5.27 6.02 -13.27
CA LEU A 260 -3.96 5.71 -12.71
C LEU A 260 -3.02 6.93 -12.73
N VAL A 261 -3.00 7.68 -13.83
CA VAL A 261 -2.19 8.90 -13.97
C VAL A 261 -2.73 10.03 -13.09
N GLY A 262 -4.04 10.07 -12.83
CA GLY A 262 -4.71 11.13 -12.08
C GLY A 262 -4.85 12.45 -12.83
N ALA A 263 -4.62 12.42 -14.17
CA ALA A 263 -4.72 13.55 -15.09
C ALA A 263 -5.11 13.05 -16.51
N PRO A 264 -5.56 13.95 -17.41
CA PRO A 264 -5.76 13.59 -18.81
C PRO A 264 -4.46 13.06 -19.44
N VAL A 265 -4.57 11.98 -20.20
CA VAL A 265 -3.44 11.36 -20.92
C VAL A 265 -3.33 11.96 -22.32
N ASP A 266 -2.14 12.45 -22.68
CA ASP A 266 -1.87 12.92 -24.04
C ASP A 266 -1.90 11.72 -25.00
N PRO A 267 -2.71 11.76 -26.09
CA PRO A 267 -2.75 10.70 -27.09
C PRO A 267 -1.37 10.37 -27.71
N ALA A 268 -0.44 11.33 -27.75
CA ALA A 268 0.92 11.12 -28.25
C ALA A 268 1.75 10.15 -27.36
N LEU A 269 1.37 9.95 -26.10
CA LEU A 269 2.02 9.02 -25.20
C LEU A 269 1.47 7.59 -25.29
N LEU A 270 0.41 7.38 -26.06
CA LEU A 270 -0.20 6.07 -26.23
C LEU A 270 0.54 5.28 -27.34
N PRO A 271 0.72 3.95 -27.16
CA PRO A 271 1.41 3.11 -28.12
C PRO A 271 0.58 2.81 -29.37
N GLY A 272 1.25 2.50 -30.48
CA GLY A 272 0.58 2.11 -31.72
C GLY A 272 0.17 0.65 -31.76
N SER A 273 0.98 -0.25 -31.23
CA SER A 273 0.71 -1.70 -31.19
C SER A 273 1.53 -2.41 -30.11
N ILE A 274 1.18 -3.66 -29.78
CA ILE A 274 1.93 -4.47 -28.82
C ILE A 274 3.29 -4.89 -29.40
N GLU A 275 3.36 -5.16 -30.70
CA GLU A 275 4.58 -5.56 -31.41
C GLU A 275 5.64 -4.45 -31.36
N GLU A 276 5.21 -3.19 -31.40
CA GLU A 276 6.08 -2.01 -31.28
C GLU A 276 6.74 -1.95 -29.89
N VAL A 277 5.96 -2.23 -28.85
CA VAL A 277 6.35 -1.88 -27.48
C VAL A 277 6.79 -3.06 -26.62
N ALA A 278 6.46 -4.29 -26.98
CA ALA A 278 6.83 -5.47 -26.18
C ALA A 278 8.34 -5.59 -25.96
N ALA A 279 9.18 -5.18 -26.91
CA ALA A 279 10.62 -5.18 -26.81
C ALA A 279 11.19 -4.04 -25.94
N SER A 280 10.41 -3.00 -25.66
CA SER A 280 10.83 -1.87 -24.82
C SER A 280 10.80 -2.21 -23.30
N ILE A 281 10.20 -3.33 -22.95
CA ILE A 281 10.19 -3.84 -21.58
C ILE A 281 11.39 -4.77 -21.40
N GLY A 282 12.41 -4.30 -20.67
CA GLY A 282 13.61 -5.06 -20.38
C GLY A 282 13.35 -6.25 -19.45
N ASP A 283 14.20 -7.27 -19.54
CA ASP A 283 14.16 -8.37 -18.58
C ASP A 283 14.81 -7.94 -17.26
N PRO A 284 14.07 -7.99 -16.13
CA PRO A 284 14.67 -7.81 -14.81
C PRO A 284 15.73 -8.91 -14.58
N PRO A 285 16.84 -8.62 -13.86
CA PRO A 285 17.82 -9.65 -13.55
C PRO A 285 17.17 -10.75 -12.71
N THR A 286 17.30 -11.97 -13.18
CA THR A 286 16.91 -13.20 -12.51
C THR A 286 18.17 -13.88 -11.95
N GLY A 287 18.05 -14.61 -10.87
CA GLY A 287 19.24 -15.22 -10.23
C GLY A 287 19.54 -14.66 -8.86
N LEU A 288 18.51 -14.16 -8.18
CA LEU A 288 18.60 -13.55 -6.87
C LEU A 288 18.30 -14.58 -5.79
N ASP A 289 19.04 -14.52 -4.69
CA ASP A 289 18.70 -15.25 -3.46
C ASP A 289 17.32 -14.81 -2.94
N THR A 290 16.58 -15.73 -2.31
CA THR A 290 15.26 -15.45 -1.73
C THR A 290 15.28 -14.37 -0.64
N SER A 291 16.45 -14.05 -0.08
CA SER A 291 16.62 -12.93 0.87
C SER A 291 16.24 -11.57 0.28
N VAL A 292 16.15 -11.44 -1.05
CA VAL A 292 15.63 -10.24 -1.72
C VAL A 292 14.24 -9.87 -1.25
N LEU A 293 13.41 -10.86 -0.94
CA LEU A 293 12.04 -10.65 -0.47
C LEU A 293 11.98 -9.85 0.84
N LEU A 294 13.00 -9.94 1.68
CA LEU A 294 13.06 -9.18 2.94
C LEU A 294 13.24 -7.66 2.73
N ARG A 295 13.52 -7.24 1.50
CA ARG A 295 13.61 -5.81 1.11
C ARG A 295 12.34 -5.30 0.44
N ARG A 296 11.40 -6.19 0.12
CA ARG A 296 10.12 -5.78 -0.47
C ARG A 296 9.40 -4.83 0.48
N PRO A 297 8.82 -3.74 -0.03
CA PRO A 297 8.15 -2.75 0.81
C PRO A 297 7.00 -3.31 1.63
N ASP A 298 6.22 -4.27 1.10
CA ASP A 298 5.12 -4.94 1.79
C ASP A 298 5.61 -5.85 2.93
N VAL A 299 6.73 -6.56 2.74
CA VAL A 299 7.38 -7.36 3.80
C VAL A 299 7.95 -6.45 4.88
N VAL A 300 8.58 -5.35 4.50
CA VAL A 300 9.11 -4.34 5.44
C VAL A 300 7.97 -3.68 6.22
N GLN A 301 6.83 -3.41 5.58
CA GLN A 301 5.62 -2.92 6.23
C GLN A 301 5.14 -3.89 7.32
N ALA A 302 4.96 -5.17 6.99
CA ALA A 302 4.52 -6.19 7.93
C ALA A 302 5.52 -6.37 9.09
N GLU A 303 6.82 -6.21 8.85
CA GLU A 303 7.83 -6.23 9.91
C GLU A 303 7.69 -5.04 10.87
N TYR A 304 7.43 -3.82 10.37
CA TYR A 304 7.21 -2.66 11.22
C TYR A 304 5.92 -2.76 12.04
N GLU A 305 4.84 -3.33 11.48
CA GLU A 305 3.63 -3.64 12.23
C GLU A 305 3.93 -4.60 13.40
N LEU A 306 4.66 -5.69 13.13
CA LEU A 306 5.08 -6.63 14.16
C LEU A 306 5.91 -5.96 15.26
N ARG A 307 6.84 -5.08 14.90
CA ARG A 307 7.65 -4.31 15.86
C ARG A 307 6.79 -3.35 16.69
N ALA A 308 5.78 -2.73 16.08
CA ALA A 308 4.86 -1.84 16.79
C ALA A 308 4.06 -2.60 17.85
N VAL A 309 3.51 -3.76 17.50
CA VAL A 309 2.75 -4.62 18.43
C VAL A 309 3.67 -5.18 19.52
N ASN A 310 4.91 -5.58 19.19
CA ASN A 310 5.88 -6.02 20.20
C ASN A 310 6.19 -4.93 21.23
N ALA A 311 6.29 -3.67 20.80
CA ALA A 311 6.47 -2.55 21.71
C ALA A 311 5.26 -2.34 22.64
N GLN A 312 4.03 -2.58 22.16
CA GLN A 312 2.81 -2.48 22.96
C GLN A 312 2.77 -3.47 24.13
N ILE A 313 3.41 -4.66 24.01
CA ILE A 313 3.55 -5.59 25.12
C ILE A 313 4.30 -4.94 26.28
N GLY A 314 5.34 -4.16 25.98
CA GLY A 314 6.07 -3.40 27.00
C GLY A 314 5.17 -2.43 27.77
N ALA A 315 4.31 -1.70 27.05
CA ALA A 315 3.35 -0.78 27.65
C ALA A 315 2.31 -1.52 28.52
N ALA A 316 1.78 -2.65 28.03
CA ALA A 316 0.82 -3.46 28.76
C ALA A 316 1.44 -4.07 30.05
N ARG A 317 2.70 -4.51 29.97
CA ARG A 317 3.43 -5.01 31.14
C ARG A 317 3.74 -3.90 32.13
N ALA A 318 4.11 -2.70 31.68
CA ALA A 318 4.36 -1.54 32.53
C ALA A 318 3.09 -1.11 33.30
N ALA A 319 1.91 -1.28 32.71
CA ALA A 319 0.63 -1.01 33.37
C ALA A 319 0.33 -1.94 34.59
N LEU A 320 1.08 -3.02 34.80
CA LEU A 320 1.03 -3.86 36.00
C LEU A 320 1.70 -3.21 37.22
N PHE A 321 2.45 -2.14 37.04
CA PHE A 321 3.20 -1.46 38.08
C PHE A 321 2.54 -0.13 38.47
N PRO A 322 2.85 0.42 39.67
CA PRO A 322 2.33 1.72 40.08
C PRO A 322 2.71 2.85 39.10
N SER A 323 1.78 3.73 38.81
CA SER A 323 2.08 4.98 38.13
C SER A 323 2.45 6.08 39.12
N ILE A 324 3.48 6.85 38.81
CA ILE A 324 3.94 7.97 39.62
C ILE A 324 3.75 9.23 38.80
N SER A 325 2.99 10.19 39.32
CA SER A 325 2.79 11.48 38.71
C SER A 325 3.28 12.63 39.58
N LEU A 326 3.83 13.63 38.93
CA LEU A 326 4.25 14.89 39.52
C LEU A 326 3.29 16.01 39.11
N SER A 327 3.00 16.91 40.06
CA SER A 327 2.28 18.14 39.79
C SER A 327 3.08 19.34 40.33
N GLY A 328 2.96 20.46 39.64
CA GLY A 328 3.58 21.72 40.12
C GLY A 328 2.75 22.88 39.62
N LEU A 329 2.14 23.62 40.52
CA LEU A 329 1.26 24.74 40.19
C LEU A 329 1.77 26.01 40.86
N LEU A 330 1.79 27.07 40.11
CA LEU A 330 1.99 28.44 40.54
C LEU A 330 0.71 29.21 40.27
N GLY A 331 0.19 29.99 41.22
CA GLY A 331 -1.08 30.63 40.99
C GLY A 331 -1.37 31.79 41.95
N LEU A 332 -2.57 32.32 41.78
CA LEU A 332 -3.18 33.33 42.63
C LEU A 332 -4.53 32.76 43.05
N THR A 333 -4.84 32.84 44.35
CA THR A 333 -6.13 32.45 44.89
C THR A 333 -6.65 33.51 45.85
N SER A 334 -7.94 33.86 45.75
CA SER A 334 -8.54 34.86 46.63
C SER A 334 -10.04 34.69 46.73
N THR A 335 -10.60 35.10 47.84
CA THR A 335 -12.06 35.13 48.07
C THR A 335 -12.75 36.35 47.47
N ALA A 336 -11.98 37.36 47.02
CA ALA A 336 -12.47 38.57 46.37
C ALA A 336 -11.66 38.85 45.09
N LEU A 337 -12.33 39.13 43.97
CA LEU A 337 -11.68 39.41 42.69
C LEU A 337 -10.71 40.59 42.77
N SER A 338 -11.03 41.63 43.58
CA SER A 338 -10.18 42.79 43.75
C SER A 338 -8.87 42.51 44.48
N GLN A 339 -8.77 41.39 45.19
CA GLN A 339 -7.57 40.96 45.92
C GLN A 339 -6.77 39.89 45.17
N LEU A 340 -7.27 39.38 44.09
CA LEU A 340 -6.62 38.28 43.34
C LEU A 340 -5.21 38.65 42.85
N PHE A 341 -4.99 39.90 42.50
CA PHE A 341 -3.69 40.36 41.97
C PHE A 341 -2.77 40.97 43.06
N THR A 342 -3.11 40.84 44.33
CA THR A 342 -2.26 41.30 45.41
C THR A 342 -1.15 40.27 45.70
N HIS A 343 -0.10 40.73 46.43
CA HIS A 343 1.03 39.87 46.80
C HIS A 343 0.58 38.65 47.66
N ASP A 344 -0.44 38.86 48.48
CA ASP A 344 -0.92 37.85 49.47
C ASP A 344 -1.78 36.77 48.79
N ALA A 345 -2.18 36.92 47.55
CA ALA A 345 -2.94 35.92 46.79
C ALA A 345 -2.05 34.84 46.12
N ARG A 346 -0.72 34.99 46.19
CA ARG A 346 0.22 34.07 45.56
C ARG A 346 0.26 32.72 46.21
N THR A 347 0.13 31.65 45.40
CA THR A 347 0.21 30.27 45.85
C THR A 347 1.22 29.50 44.99
N ALA A 348 1.92 28.57 45.63
CA ALA A 348 2.79 27.61 44.95
C ALA A 348 2.62 26.24 45.58
N SER A 349 2.41 25.23 44.75
CA SER A 349 2.31 23.83 45.23
C SER A 349 3.12 22.90 44.34
N VAL A 350 3.78 21.94 44.95
CA VAL A 350 4.44 20.81 44.29
C VAL A 350 3.94 19.55 44.96
N GLY A 351 3.49 18.60 44.17
CA GLY A 351 2.97 17.34 44.65
C GLY A 351 3.53 16.15 43.88
N ALA A 352 3.64 15.02 44.55
CA ALA A 352 3.89 13.73 43.91
C ALA A 352 2.78 12.76 44.36
N SER A 353 2.25 12.00 43.45
CA SER A 353 1.23 10.98 43.73
C SER A 353 1.63 9.65 43.15
N VAL A 354 1.32 8.58 43.86
CA VAL A 354 1.51 7.19 43.42
C VAL A 354 0.13 6.54 43.40
N ALA A 355 -0.22 6.01 42.25
CA ALA A 355 -1.47 5.28 42.05
C ALA A 355 -1.16 3.82 41.67
N TYR A 356 -1.77 2.89 42.41
CA TYR A 356 -1.66 1.47 42.12
C TYR A 356 -3.01 0.78 42.34
N THR A 357 -3.48 0.09 41.33
CA THR A 357 -4.72 -0.69 41.41
C THR A 357 -4.43 -2.06 41.99
N VAL A 358 -4.79 -2.28 43.25
CA VAL A 358 -4.53 -3.54 43.96
C VAL A 358 -5.41 -4.68 43.45
N PHE A 359 -6.62 -4.37 43.02
CA PHE A 359 -7.57 -5.35 42.51
C PHE A 359 -8.37 -4.77 41.33
N ASP A 360 -8.25 -5.41 40.17
CA ASP A 360 -8.90 -5.03 38.92
C ASP A 360 -9.71 -6.19 38.29
N GLY A 361 -9.97 -7.26 39.06
CA GLY A 361 -10.61 -8.46 38.51
C GLY A 361 -9.78 -9.21 37.47
N GLY A 362 -8.48 -8.91 37.33
CA GLY A 362 -7.56 -9.53 36.39
C GLY A 362 -7.46 -8.81 35.04
N ALA A 363 -8.03 -7.61 34.89
CA ALA A 363 -8.06 -6.84 33.67
C ALA A 363 -6.65 -6.53 33.12
N ALA A 364 -5.72 -6.09 33.95
CA ALA A 364 -4.36 -5.76 33.54
C ALA A 364 -3.59 -7.00 33.02
N ARG A 365 -3.74 -8.16 33.68
CA ARG A 365 -3.16 -9.42 33.18
C ARG A 365 -3.79 -9.91 31.91
N ALA A 366 -5.11 -9.73 31.76
CA ALA A 366 -5.82 -10.05 30.51
C ALA A 366 -5.34 -9.15 29.38
N ASN A 367 -5.06 -7.87 29.63
CA ASN A 367 -4.53 -6.93 28.64
C ASN A 367 -3.11 -7.34 28.16
N VAL A 368 -2.25 -7.85 29.03
CA VAL A 368 -0.94 -8.39 28.62
C VAL A 368 -1.15 -9.59 27.69
N ARG A 369 -2.01 -10.56 28.06
CA ARG A 369 -2.30 -11.71 27.19
C ARG A 369 -2.93 -11.31 25.86
N TYR A 370 -3.77 -10.29 25.84
CA TYR A 370 -4.35 -9.72 24.62
C TYR A 370 -3.26 -9.18 23.69
N THR A 371 -2.32 -8.37 24.20
CA THR A 371 -1.24 -7.82 23.38
C THR A 371 -0.23 -8.91 22.94
N GLU A 372 -0.02 -9.94 23.75
CA GLU A 372 0.79 -11.12 23.35
C GLU A 372 0.11 -11.90 22.21
N ALA A 373 -1.20 -12.11 22.28
CA ALA A 373 -1.95 -12.72 21.18
C ALA A 373 -1.97 -11.86 19.91
N GLN A 374 -2.03 -10.53 20.04
CA GLN A 374 -1.86 -9.63 18.89
C GLN A 374 -0.49 -9.78 18.23
N ARG A 375 0.59 -9.91 19.04
CA ARG A 375 1.93 -10.18 18.48
C ARG A 375 1.96 -11.51 17.71
N ASP A 376 1.36 -12.57 18.26
CA ASP A 376 1.35 -13.88 17.61
C ASP A 376 0.57 -13.82 16.27
N ALA A 377 -0.51 -13.05 16.24
CA ALA A 377 -1.23 -12.76 14.98
C ALA A 377 -0.38 -11.95 13.99
N ALA A 378 0.38 -10.96 14.48
CA ALA A 378 1.27 -10.17 13.62
C ALA A 378 2.46 -11.00 13.10
N VAL A 379 2.99 -11.97 13.87
CA VAL A 379 3.99 -12.93 13.40
C VAL A 379 3.43 -13.75 12.24
N ALA A 380 2.25 -14.34 12.40
CA ALA A 380 1.59 -15.11 11.34
C ALA A 380 1.28 -14.22 10.10
N GLY A 381 0.91 -12.96 10.31
CA GLY A 381 0.74 -11.96 9.24
C GLY A 381 2.03 -11.71 8.45
N TYR A 382 3.14 -11.49 9.15
CA TYR A 382 4.46 -11.33 8.54
C TYR A 382 4.87 -12.58 7.73
N GLU A 383 4.75 -13.77 8.34
CA GLU A 383 5.06 -15.03 7.68
C GLU A 383 4.23 -15.25 6.42
N LYS A 384 2.92 -14.97 6.48
CA LYS A 384 2.01 -15.02 5.33
C LYS A 384 2.45 -14.06 4.22
N THR A 385 2.83 -12.83 4.57
CA THR A 385 3.30 -11.84 3.59
C THR A 385 4.56 -12.33 2.88
N VAL A 386 5.52 -12.90 3.61
CA VAL A 386 6.75 -13.48 3.04
C VAL A 386 6.43 -14.66 2.12
N GLN A 387 5.52 -15.57 2.52
CA GLN A 387 5.11 -16.71 1.68
C GLN A 387 4.38 -16.25 0.41
N THR A 388 3.50 -15.25 0.51
CA THR A 388 2.82 -14.67 -0.65
C THR A 388 3.83 -14.05 -1.61
N ALA A 389 4.77 -13.27 -1.09
CA ALA A 389 5.83 -12.66 -1.88
C ALA A 389 6.70 -13.72 -2.60
N PHE A 390 7.02 -14.83 -1.93
CA PHE A 390 7.74 -15.96 -2.53
C PHE A 390 6.93 -16.61 -3.66
N GLY A 391 5.63 -16.87 -3.43
CA GLY A 391 4.74 -17.44 -4.44
C GLY A 391 4.64 -16.57 -5.69
N GLU A 392 4.45 -15.25 -5.51
CA GLU A 392 4.36 -14.31 -6.63
C GLU A 392 5.62 -14.31 -7.52
N VAL A 393 6.80 -14.34 -6.92
CA VAL A 393 8.06 -14.42 -7.68
C VAL A 393 8.21 -15.79 -8.34
N ALA A 394 7.90 -16.88 -7.63
CA ALA A 394 7.97 -18.23 -8.19
C ALA A 394 7.05 -18.39 -9.40
N ASP A 395 5.80 -17.90 -9.32
CA ASP A 395 4.86 -17.92 -10.44
C ASP A 395 5.34 -17.09 -11.64
N ALA A 396 5.90 -15.92 -11.37
CA ALA A 396 6.45 -15.06 -12.42
C ALA A 396 7.69 -15.70 -13.10
N LEU A 397 8.54 -16.40 -12.35
CA LEU A 397 9.69 -17.15 -12.87
C LEU A 397 9.25 -18.38 -13.69
N ALA A 398 8.22 -19.11 -13.24
CA ALA A 398 7.67 -20.23 -13.99
C ALA A 398 7.10 -19.75 -15.34
N ARG A 399 6.35 -18.64 -15.34
CA ARG A 399 5.87 -18.04 -16.58
C ARG A 399 7.01 -17.58 -17.48
N ARG A 400 8.06 -16.96 -16.92
CA ARG A 400 9.21 -16.47 -17.68
C ARG A 400 9.99 -17.62 -18.34
N GLY A 401 10.08 -18.77 -17.69
CA GLY A 401 10.79 -19.95 -18.21
C GLY A 401 10.13 -20.57 -19.45
N THR A 402 8.83 -20.39 -19.64
CA THR A 402 8.08 -21.04 -20.73
C THR A 402 7.53 -20.09 -21.78
N ILE A 403 7.41 -18.80 -21.48
CA ILE A 403 6.69 -17.84 -22.35
C ILE A 403 7.37 -17.64 -23.71
N ASP A 404 8.71 -17.67 -23.78
CA ASP A 404 9.45 -17.48 -25.03
C ASP A 404 9.19 -18.65 -26.00
N ALA A 405 9.13 -19.88 -25.49
CA ALA A 405 8.76 -21.05 -26.30
C ALA A 405 7.30 -20.94 -26.80
N GLN A 406 6.38 -20.43 -25.95
CA GLN A 406 4.99 -20.21 -26.32
C GLN A 406 4.87 -19.14 -27.42
N VAL A 407 5.61 -18.02 -27.33
CA VAL A 407 5.63 -16.96 -28.35
C VAL A 407 6.16 -17.52 -29.68
N GLN A 408 7.25 -18.30 -29.67
CA GLN A 408 7.81 -18.90 -30.88
C GLN A 408 6.83 -19.88 -31.55
N ALA A 409 6.18 -20.75 -30.77
CA ALA A 409 5.17 -21.67 -31.28
C ALA A 409 3.99 -20.91 -31.89
N GLN A 410 3.54 -19.81 -31.26
CA GLN A 410 2.43 -19.02 -31.77
C GLN A 410 2.79 -18.25 -33.05
N ARG A 411 4.04 -17.78 -33.19
CA ARG A 411 4.53 -17.17 -34.42
C ARG A 411 4.60 -18.18 -35.57
N ALA A 412 5.03 -19.42 -35.31
CA ALA A 412 5.01 -20.48 -36.31
C ALA A 412 3.57 -20.81 -36.74
N LEU A 413 2.66 -20.97 -35.78
CA LEU A 413 1.24 -21.19 -36.07
C LEU A 413 0.66 -20.06 -36.95
N LEU A 414 0.97 -18.80 -36.64
CA LEU A 414 0.52 -17.67 -37.43
C LEU A 414 1.05 -17.74 -38.88
N ALA A 415 2.33 -18.07 -39.05
CA ALA A 415 2.91 -18.18 -40.40
C ALA A 415 2.24 -19.29 -41.22
N ASP A 416 1.99 -20.46 -40.63
CA ASP A 416 1.32 -21.59 -41.30
C ASP A 416 -0.15 -21.25 -41.62
N ALA A 417 -0.86 -20.57 -40.69
CA ALA A 417 -2.23 -20.11 -40.93
C ALA A 417 -2.32 -19.05 -42.03
N ALA A 418 -1.36 -18.12 -42.08
CA ALA A 418 -1.25 -17.12 -43.15
C ALA A 418 -1.05 -17.79 -44.53
N ASN A 419 -0.08 -18.70 -44.65
CA ASN A 419 0.20 -19.44 -45.86
C ASN A 419 -1.05 -20.24 -46.36
N THR A 420 -1.75 -20.87 -45.42
CA THR A 420 -2.96 -21.64 -45.70
C THR A 420 -4.07 -20.72 -46.21
N TYR A 421 -4.29 -19.57 -45.56
CA TYR A 421 -5.31 -18.60 -45.95
C TYR A 421 -5.00 -18.00 -47.34
N ASP A 422 -3.76 -17.59 -47.60
CA ASP A 422 -3.36 -17.01 -48.87
C ASP A 422 -3.55 -17.99 -50.03
N ALA A 423 -3.14 -19.25 -49.85
CA ALA A 423 -3.35 -20.31 -50.86
C ALA A 423 -4.84 -20.61 -51.07
N SER A 424 -5.65 -20.69 -50.02
CA SER A 424 -7.08 -20.95 -50.11
C SER A 424 -7.83 -19.76 -50.76
N ALA A 425 -7.48 -18.53 -50.36
CA ALA A 425 -8.08 -17.32 -50.95
C ALA A 425 -7.78 -17.17 -52.44
N GLN A 426 -6.56 -17.52 -52.89
CA GLN A 426 -6.21 -17.53 -54.29
C GLN A 426 -7.03 -18.59 -55.08
N ARG A 427 -7.05 -19.84 -54.59
CA ARG A 427 -7.79 -20.94 -55.24
C ARG A 427 -9.30 -20.68 -55.23
N TYR A 428 -9.85 -20.07 -54.19
CA TYR A 428 -11.25 -19.65 -54.16
C TYR A 428 -11.54 -18.59 -55.24
N ARG A 429 -10.68 -17.60 -55.39
CA ARG A 429 -10.83 -16.58 -56.45
C ARG A 429 -10.81 -17.18 -57.88
N GLU A 430 -9.97 -18.20 -58.07
CA GLU A 430 -9.86 -18.93 -59.34
C GLU A 430 -10.99 -19.97 -59.55
N GLY A 431 -11.86 -20.16 -58.57
CA GLY A 431 -13.01 -21.08 -58.66
C GLY A 431 -12.68 -22.56 -58.46
N VAL A 432 -11.50 -22.88 -57.96
CA VAL A 432 -11.05 -24.29 -57.72
C VAL A 432 -11.18 -24.72 -56.28
N GLU A 433 -11.62 -23.85 -55.36
CA GLU A 433 -11.87 -24.15 -53.97
C GLU A 433 -13.25 -23.67 -53.52
N SER A 434 -13.80 -24.33 -52.45
CA SER A 434 -15.11 -23.97 -51.91
C SER A 434 -15.06 -22.72 -51.03
N ALA A 435 -16.18 -21.99 -50.96
CA ALA A 435 -16.32 -20.87 -50.02
C ALA A 435 -16.06 -21.29 -48.58
N LEU A 436 -16.53 -22.48 -48.17
CA LEU A 436 -16.37 -23.01 -46.82
C LEU A 436 -14.88 -23.16 -46.45
N SER A 437 -14.07 -23.76 -47.33
CA SER A 437 -12.62 -23.92 -47.08
C SER A 437 -11.90 -22.59 -46.91
N ASN A 438 -12.23 -21.61 -47.76
CA ASN A 438 -11.65 -20.27 -47.70
C ASN A 438 -12.06 -19.54 -46.42
N LEU A 439 -13.33 -19.61 -45.99
CA LEU A 439 -13.81 -18.99 -44.74
C LEU A 439 -13.22 -19.64 -43.52
N ASP A 440 -13.00 -20.97 -43.54
CA ASP A 440 -12.36 -21.69 -42.44
C ASP A 440 -10.87 -21.29 -42.28
N ALA A 441 -10.15 -21.22 -43.39
CA ALA A 441 -8.78 -20.72 -43.43
C ALA A 441 -8.68 -19.26 -42.92
N GLN A 442 -9.62 -18.40 -43.30
CA GLN A 442 -9.71 -17.02 -42.86
C GLN A 442 -9.95 -16.94 -41.33
N ARG A 443 -10.86 -17.74 -40.78
CA ARG A 443 -11.13 -17.78 -39.35
C ARG A 443 -9.90 -18.27 -38.56
N SER A 444 -9.23 -19.31 -39.07
CA SER A 444 -8.01 -19.85 -38.48
C SER A 444 -6.87 -18.83 -38.45
N TYR A 445 -6.68 -18.10 -39.53
CA TYR A 445 -5.69 -17.02 -39.61
C TYR A 445 -5.99 -15.90 -38.62
N TYR A 446 -7.24 -15.41 -38.59
CA TYR A 446 -7.65 -14.37 -37.63
C TYR A 446 -7.47 -14.83 -36.18
N ALA A 447 -7.84 -16.09 -35.86
CA ALA A 447 -7.64 -16.66 -34.52
C ALA A 447 -6.15 -16.75 -34.14
N ALA A 448 -5.27 -17.13 -35.07
CA ALA A 448 -3.83 -17.19 -34.85
C ALA A 448 -3.23 -15.79 -34.58
N GLN A 449 -3.67 -14.75 -35.31
CA GLN A 449 -3.26 -13.36 -35.08
C GLN A 449 -3.64 -12.89 -33.69
N ARG A 450 -4.91 -13.07 -33.28
CA ARG A 450 -5.39 -12.70 -31.94
C ARG A 450 -4.62 -13.43 -30.83
N SER A 451 -4.33 -14.72 -31.04
CA SER A 451 -3.58 -15.53 -30.08
C SER A 451 -2.12 -15.07 -29.93
N LEU A 452 -1.49 -14.61 -31.02
CA LEU A 452 -0.15 -14.02 -30.96
C LEU A 452 -0.16 -12.72 -30.15
N VAL A 453 -1.07 -11.80 -30.41
CA VAL A 453 -1.22 -10.55 -29.63
C VAL A 453 -1.39 -10.85 -28.15
N ALA A 454 -2.25 -11.81 -27.79
CA ALA A 454 -2.49 -12.17 -26.39
C ALA A 454 -1.24 -12.77 -25.70
N VAL A 455 -0.46 -13.59 -26.40
CA VAL A 455 0.75 -14.17 -25.83
C VAL A 455 1.89 -13.15 -25.72
N GLU A 456 2.00 -12.22 -26.66
CA GLU A 456 2.96 -11.11 -26.59
C GLU A 456 2.65 -10.15 -25.44
N LEU A 457 1.37 -9.83 -25.21
CA LEU A 457 0.93 -9.11 -24.02
C LEU A 457 1.32 -9.87 -22.74
N THR A 458 1.07 -11.18 -22.70
CA THR A 458 1.43 -12.02 -21.56
C THR A 458 2.94 -12.00 -21.29
N ALA A 459 3.76 -12.03 -22.34
CA ALA A 459 5.22 -11.97 -22.23
C ALA A 459 5.68 -10.61 -21.69
N ALA A 460 5.12 -9.52 -22.18
CA ALA A 460 5.47 -8.17 -21.74
C ALA A 460 5.01 -7.91 -20.30
N THR A 461 3.78 -8.27 -19.95
CA THR A 461 3.25 -8.11 -18.59
C THR A 461 3.92 -8.99 -17.55
N ASN A 462 4.44 -10.17 -17.95
CA ASN A 462 5.25 -11.00 -17.05
C ASN A 462 6.54 -10.30 -16.62
N ARG A 463 7.22 -9.56 -17.52
CA ARG A 463 8.40 -8.75 -17.17
C ARG A 463 8.06 -7.63 -16.19
N VAL A 464 6.90 -6.97 -16.39
CA VAL A 464 6.39 -5.98 -15.42
C VAL A 464 6.11 -6.63 -14.06
N THR A 465 5.51 -7.82 -14.07
CA THR A 465 5.25 -8.59 -12.84
C THR A 465 6.54 -8.94 -12.12
N LEU A 466 7.57 -9.42 -12.82
CA LEU A 466 8.89 -9.68 -12.24
C LEU A 466 9.52 -8.42 -11.63
N TYR A 467 9.45 -7.28 -12.32
CA TYR A 467 9.91 -6.00 -11.76
C TYR A 467 9.19 -5.67 -10.44
N ARG A 468 7.86 -5.78 -10.41
CA ARG A 468 7.04 -5.48 -9.23
C ARG A 468 7.31 -6.46 -8.08
N THR A 469 7.36 -7.76 -8.35
CA THR A 469 7.49 -8.81 -7.33
C THR A 469 8.89 -8.91 -6.74
N LEU A 470 9.92 -8.51 -7.46
CA LEU A 470 11.29 -8.39 -6.94
C LEU A 470 11.47 -7.19 -6.00
N GLY A 471 10.59 -6.21 -6.06
CA GLY A 471 10.37 -5.21 -5.00
C GLY A 471 11.43 -4.14 -4.81
N GLY A 472 12.44 -4.04 -5.68
CA GLY A 472 13.56 -3.12 -5.48
C GLY A 472 13.65 -2.02 -6.54
N ASP A 473 13.10 -0.85 -6.29
CA ASP A 473 13.38 0.34 -7.11
C ASP A 473 14.00 1.46 -6.25
N ALA A 474 15.33 1.57 -6.32
CA ALA A 474 16.08 2.59 -5.58
C ALA A 474 15.75 4.03 -6.02
N SER A 475 15.21 4.23 -7.23
CA SER A 475 14.79 5.56 -7.69
C SER A 475 13.52 6.05 -6.99
N LEU A 476 12.69 5.12 -6.52
CA LEU A 476 11.46 5.41 -5.78
C LEU A 476 11.71 5.64 -4.28
N GLU A 477 12.89 5.23 -3.76
CA GLU A 477 13.28 5.43 -2.36
C GLU A 477 13.67 6.88 -2.06
N ARG A 478 14.16 7.63 -3.04
CA ARG A 478 14.76 8.97 -2.86
C ARG A 478 13.79 10.15 -2.91
N ALA A 479 12.54 9.94 -3.19
CA ALA A 479 11.54 11.00 -3.17
C ALA A 479 11.05 11.27 -1.73
N GLN A 480 11.93 11.83 -0.89
CA GLN A 480 11.51 12.54 0.30
C GLN A 480 11.48 14.03 -0.02
N PRO A 481 10.39 14.74 0.29
CA PRO A 481 10.36 16.19 0.25
C PRO A 481 11.17 16.81 1.39
#